data_d6c371e964f21614f28ac6c90d4487fd
#
_entry.id   d6c371e964f21614f28ac6c90d4487fd
#
_cell.length_a   1.000
_cell.length_b   1.000
_cell.length_c   1.000
_cell.angle_alpha   90.00
_cell.angle_beta   90.00
_cell.angle_gamma   90.00
#
_symmetry.space_group_name_H-M   'P 1'
#
loop_
_entity.id
_entity.type
_entity.pdbx_description
1 polymer ?
#
loop_
_entity_poly.entity_id
_entity_poly.type
_entity_poly.pdbx_seq_one_letter_code
_entity_poly.pdbx_strand_id
1 'polypeptide(L)'
;MFFAGLMASISLRLLIPFVCSFVSLFGAEPAVGRPPEGETPAAVSSASLAIDPQAQQFRPVITIAELDTLVNPYDAFMLRQTAAALQRALPKYFVRTVTIADAEAKTQIERLRPDFLFAPASFSGMTGVEAARIATRRTNLAQSAERSVGAVFAVRADSRFQSLADLRGRRVFAGLPTAIDGWLAAARELRQQGFEPDHFFGFVGYRNNAYPDVLSALLNGSTDAAILPACLLEAVRMHGLVRAEDIRVINAKTGDLACAHSTALYPDLSLWSLSSAPETAVRDMTVALLGLRDASGYEWLTNVSHADVDGLLKDLEIGPYAYLKDMSPRALIERHFGKVLAAAGFLLLLVLNELRLHALVRRRTRELAKAMNERERLAEEASAARLELAGFERRSIVQQMSSMIAHEINAPVGALRTWAAVIRMKCPQRVFRDDETSAHAGLEQALGRIDYEANRIADIVSSVRAYAKKEDEPLAACDLMPIIERAISAFRAE
;
A
#
# COMPACT_ATOMS: atom_id res chain seq x y z
N MET A 1 -18.42 45.62 -1.63
CA MET A 1 -18.11 45.97 -3.02
C MET A 1 -17.67 44.71 -3.70
N PHE A 2 -18.61 44.07 -4.42
CA PHE A 2 -18.63 43.77 -5.86
C PHE A 2 -17.55 42.73 -6.28
N PHE A 3 -17.83 41.56 -6.76
CA PHE A 3 -18.72 40.95 -7.77
C PHE A 3 -18.81 39.42 -7.45
N ALA A 4 -19.77 38.77 -7.31
CA ALA A 4 -21.01 38.26 -7.88
C ALA A 4 -20.97 37.97 -9.41
N GLY A 5 -21.30 36.72 -9.73
CA GLY A 5 -21.78 36.30 -11.03
C GLY A 5 -20.84 35.22 -11.66
N LEU A 6 -21.23 34.16 -12.28
CA LEU A 6 -22.54 33.74 -12.77
C LEU A 6 -22.36 32.27 -13.25
N MET A 7 -23.19 31.36 -12.79
CA MET A 7 -23.93 30.34 -13.53
C MET A 7 -23.51 30.09 -14.99
N ALA A 8 -23.32 28.82 -15.35
CA ALA A 8 -24.09 28.22 -16.42
C ALA A 8 -24.01 26.68 -16.40
N SER A 9 -25.05 26.07 -15.94
CA SER A 9 -25.54 24.73 -16.23
C SER A 9 -25.94 24.68 -17.70
N ILE A 10 -25.44 23.73 -18.49
CA ILE A 10 -26.12 23.31 -19.73
C ILE A 10 -26.13 21.77 -19.78
N SER A 11 -27.29 21.26 -19.48
CA SER A 11 -27.76 19.93 -19.90
C SER A 11 -27.94 19.91 -21.40
N LEU A 12 -27.40 18.88 -22.07
CA LEU A 12 -27.90 18.53 -23.41
C LEU A 12 -28.09 17.03 -23.48
N ARG A 13 -29.30 16.63 -23.27
CA ARG A 13 -29.91 15.37 -23.76
C ARG A 13 -30.36 15.59 -25.22
N LEU A 14 -30.45 14.46 -25.92
CA LEU A 14 -31.07 14.22 -27.24
C LEU A 14 -30.08 14.28 -28.41
N LEU A 15 -29.78 13.06 -28.94
CA LEU A 15 -30.24 12.65 -30.26
C LEU A 15 -29.73 11.23 -30.59
N ILE A 16 -30.62 10.27 -30.50
CA ILE A 16 -30.75 9.04 -31.30
C ILE A 16 -32.02 9.28 -32.11
N PRO A 17 -32.25 8.82 -33.32
CA PRO A 17 -31.70 7.70 -34.08
C PRO A 17 -31.51 7.97 -35.59
N PHE A 18 -31.26 6.94 -36.36
CA PHE A 18 -31.25 6.73 -37.80
C PHE A 18 -29.85 6.34 -38.31
N VAL A 19 -29.57 5.23 -38.93
CA VAL A 19 -30.28 4.59 -40.06
C VAL A 19 -29.88 3.11 -40.11
N CYS A 20 -30.87 2.27 -40.18
CA CYS A 20 -30.85 0.98 -40.86
C CYS A 20 -30.79 1.18 -42.38
N SER A 21 -30.25 0.20 -43.07
CA SER A 21 -30.32 -0.04 -44.52
C SER A 21 -29.10 0.37 -45.34
N PHE A 22 -28.28 -0.60 -45.64
CA PHE A 22 -27.93 -0.91 -47.02
C PHE A 22 -27.60 -2.41 -47.11
N VAL A 23 -28.59 -3.14 -47.67
CA VAL A 23 -28.50 -4.53 -48.13
C VAL A 23 -28.24 -4.47 -49.64
N SER A 24 -27.43 -5.42 -50.09
CA SER A 24 -27.34 -5.94 -51.45
C SER A 24 -26.53 -5.15 -52.46
N LEU A 25 -25.45 -5.74 -52.87
CA LEU A 25 -25.16 -6.15 -54.25
C LEU A 25 -23.67 -6.56 -54.36
N PHE A 26 -23.44 -7.80 -54.53
CA PHE A 26 -22.59 -8.39 -55.56
C PHE A 26 -22.42 -9.86 -55.27
N GLY A 27 -23.26 -10.66 -55.96
CA GLY A 27 -23.09 -12.07 -56.13
C GLY A 27 -22.00 -12.35 -57.17
N ALA A 28 -21.16 -13.26 -56.88
CA ALA A 28 -20.44 -14.08 -57.84
C ALA A 28 -20.08 -15.39 -57.17
N GLU A 29 -20.88 -16.40 -57.39
CA GLU A 29 -20.53 -17.79 -57.14
C GLU A 29 -19.42 -18.22 -58.13
N PRO A 30 -18.38 -18.91 -57.71
CA PRO A 30 -17.56 -19.70 -58.62
C PRO A 30 -18.18 -21.09 -58.76
N ALA A 31 -18.35 -21.48 -60.01
CA ALA A 31 -18.85 -22.75 -60.48
C ALA A 31 -18.13 -23.94 -59.88
N VAL A 32 -18.90 -24.84 -59.24
CA VAL A 32 -18.45 -26.16 -58.83
C VAL A 32 -18.37 -27.01 -60.07
N GLY A 33 -17.14 -27.36 -60.50
CA GLY A 33 -16.87 -28.38 -61.54
C GLY A 33 -17.19 -29.77 -60.99
N ARG A 34 -18.05 -30.49 -61.71
CA ARG A 34 -18.29 -31.93 -61.52
C ARG A 34 -17.02 -32.73 -61.72
N PRO A 35 -16.68 -33.69 -60.82
CA PRO A 35 -15.64 -34.65 -61.08
C PRO A 35 -16.10 -35.73 -62.08
N PRO A 36 -15.17 -36.32 -62.86
CA PRO A 36 -15.50 -37.37 -63.83
C PRO A 36 -15.88 -38.68 -63.13
N GLU A 37 -16.93 -39.28 -63.67
CA GLU A 37 -17.32 -40.67 -63.34
C GLU A 37 -16.28 -41.67 -63.84
N GLY A 38 -15.91 -42.60 -62.99
CA GLY A 38 -15.31 -43.84 -63.43
C GLY A 38 -13.99 -44.17 -62.78
N GLU A 39 -14.07 -44.86 -61.64
CA GLU A 39 -13.23 -45.99 -61.28
C GLU A 39 -13.72 -46.57 -59.95
N THR A 40 -14.19 -47.79 -59.96
CA THR A 40 -14.63 -48.58 -58.81
C THR A 40 -13.39 -48.98 -58.02
N PRO A 41 -13.18 -48.52 -56.78
CA PRO A 41 -12.12 -49.07 -55.95
C PRO A 41 -12.60 -50.39 -55.33
N ALA A 42 -11.68 -51.33 -55.36
CA ALA A 42 -11.79 -52.64 -54.74
C ALA A 42 -12.21 -52.55 -53.25
N ALA A 43 -13.03 -53.49 -52.85
CA ALA A 43 -13.47 -53.71 -51.49
C ALA A 43 -12.27 -53.73 -50.52
N VAL A 44 -12.06 -52.66 -49.82
CA VAL A 44 -11.19 -52.65 -48.62
C VAL A 44 -12.05 -53.22 -47.48
N SER A 45 -11.60 -54.41 -47.08
CA SER A 45 -12.10 -55.12 -45.92
C SER A 45 -12.29 -54.17 -44.75
N SER A 46 -13.54 -54.04 -44.31
CA SER A 46 -13.90 -53.39 -43.04
C SER A 46 -13.31 -54.19 -41.88
N ALA A 47 -12.02 -53.95 -41.58
CA ALA A 47 -11.50 -54.25 -40.25
C ALA A 47 -12.23 -53.24 -39.35
N SER A 48 -13.26 -53.71 -38.70
CA SER A 48 -13.91 -53.09 -37.58
C SER A 48 -12.84 -52.76 -36.56
N LEU A 49 -12.34 -51.53 -36.53
CA LEU A 49 -11.69 -50.93 -35.37
C LEU A 49 -12.76 -50.93 -34.27
N ALA A 50 -12.79 -52.01 -33.49
CA ALA A 50 -13.48 -52.05 -32.23
C ALA A 50 -12.89 -50.92 -31.39
N ILE A 51 -13.51 -49.76 -31.42
CA ILE A 51 -13.29 -48.71 -30.45
C ILE A 51 -13.76 -49.32 -29.14
N ASP A 52 -12.83 -49.66 -28.28
CA ASP A 52 -13.08 -50.10 -26.92
C ASP A 52 -13.96 -49.05 -26.22
N PRO A 53 -15.22 -49.35 -25.87
CA PRO A 53 -16.11 -48.36 -25.26
C PRO A 53 -15.71 -47.97 -23.85
N GLN A 54 -14.68 -48.59 -23.25
CA GLN A 54 -14.17 -48.30 -21.92
C GLN A 54 -13.00 -47.31 -21.93
N ALA A 55 -12.48 -46.87 -23.07
CA ALA A 55 -11.31 -45.99 -23.15
C ALA A 55 -11.60 -44.49 -23.16
N GLN A 56 -12.86 -44.09 -23.15
CA GLN A 56 -13.21 -42.68 -22.87
C GLN A 56 -13.44 -42.45 -21.36
N GLN A 57 -12.40 -42.76 -20.54
CA GLN A 57 -12.37 -42.19 -19.21
C GLN A 57 -12.33 -40.67 -19.34
N PHE A 58 -13.41 -40.00 -18.94
CA PHE A 58 -13.45 -38.54 -18.80
C PHE A 58 -12.32 -38.13 -17.87
N ARG A 59 -11.24 -37.65 -18.45
CA ARG A 59 -10.14 -37.12 -17.64
C ARG A 59 -10.60 -35.77 -17.05
N PRO A 60 -10.55 -35.60 -15.73
CA PRO A 60 -10.85 -34.29 -15.14
C PRO A 60 -9.92 -33.23 -15.72
N VAL A 61 -10.47 -32.06 -16.00
CA VAL A 61 -9.74 -30.95 -16.57
C VAL A 61 -9.10 -30.15 -15.42
N ILE A 62 -7.82 -29.89 -15.53
CA ILE A 62 -7.10 -28.91 -14.69
C ILE A 62 -6.84 -27.68 -15.55
N THR A 63 -7.29 -26.54 -15.09
CA THR A 63 -7.07 -25.27 -15.77
C THR A 63 -5.95 -24.49 -15.09
N ILE A 64 -4.91 -24.19 -15.84
CA ILE A 64 -3.79 -23.34 -15.41
C ILE A 64 -3.94 -21.99 -16.10
N ALA A 65 -4.12 -20.92 -15.34
CA ALA A 65 -4.06 -19.55 -15.86
C ALA A 65 -2.60 -19.09 -15.97
N GLU A 66 -2.34 -18.25 -16.94
CA GLU A 66 -1.09 -17.50 -17.07
C GLU A 66 -1.41 -16.01 -17.35
N LEU A 67 -0.62 -15.11 -16.78
CA LEU A 67 -0.80 -13.69 -17.04
C LEU A 67 -0.33 -13.33 -18.45
N ASP A 68 -1.04 -12.44 -19.15
CA ASP A 68 -0.64 -11.93 -20.47
C ASP A 68 0.71 -11.22 -20.44
N THR A 69 1.09 -10.71 -19.27
CA THR A 69 2.40 -10.08 -19.02
C THR A 69 3.58 -11.05 -19.08
N LEU A 70 3.32 -12.36 -18.99
CA LEU A 70 4.30 -13.41 -19.13
C LEU A 70 4.47 -13.88 -20.59
N VAL A 71 3.77 -13.26 -21.53
CA VAL A 71 3.81 -13.61 -22.97
C VAL A 71 5.04 -13.01 -23.68
N ASN A 72 6.08 -12.62 -22.98
CA ASN A 72 7.35 -12.35 -23.61
C ASN A 72 7.95 -13.66 -24.21
N PRO A 73 8.78 -13.61 -25.25
CA PRO A 73 9.24 -14.82 -25.94
C PRO A 73 9.91 -15.88 -25.05
N TYR A 74 10.57 -15.44 -23.99
CA TYR A 74 11.27 -16.32 -23.05
C TYR A 74 10.32 -17.04 -22.09
N ASP A 75 9.48 -16.28 -21.39
CA ASP A 75 8.56 -16.86 -20.41
C ASP A 75 7.44 -17.65 -21.06
N ALA A 76 6.86 -17.15 -22.16
CA ALA A 76 5.83 -17.87 -22.91
C ALA A 76 6.32 -19.21 -23.46
N PHE A 77 7.56 -19.27 -23.94
CA PHE A 77 8.16 -20.53 -24.42
C PHE A 77 8.33 -21.50 -23.26
N MET A 78 8.90 -21.05 -22.16
CA MET A 78 9.13 -21.84 -20.97
C MET A 78 7.80 -22.34 -20.35
N LEU A 79 6.78 -21.48 -20.24
CA LEU A 79 5.47 -21.85 -19.69
C LEU A 79 4.79 -22.91 -20.54
N ARG A 80 4.85 -22.82 -21.88
CA ARG A 80 4.33 -23.85 -22.78
C ARG A 80 5.06 -25.17 -22.60
N GLN A 81 6.38 -25.14 -22.46
CA GLN A 81 7.17 -26.38 -22.21
C GLN A 81 6.81 -26.98 -20.85
N THR A 82 6.69 -26.15 -19.81
CA THR A 82 6.28 -26.58 -18.47
C THR A 82 4.87 -27.18 -18.49
N ALA A 83 3.91 -26.55 -19.15
CA ALA A 83 2.55 -27.08 -19.30
C ALA A 83 2.53 -28.43 -20.05
N ALA A 84 3.30 -28.54 -21.13
CA ALA A 84 3.42 -29.80 -21.87
C ALA A 84 4.11 -30.91 -21.05
N ALA A 85 5.08 -30.56 -20.23
CA ALA A 85 5.74 -31.51 -19.32
C ALA A 85 4.79 -31.95 -18.19
N LEU A 86 4.01 -31.01 -17.62
CA LEU A 86 2.96 -31.30 -16.64
C LEU A 86 1.87 -32.21 -17.22
N GLN A 87 1.44 -31.98 -18.47
CA GLN A 87 0.48 -32.89 -19.13
C GLN A 87 1.01 -34.32 -19.24
N ARG A 88 2.30 -34.50 -19.51
CA ARG A 88 2.94 -35.84 -19.56
C ARG A 88 3.06 -36.46 -18.17
N ALA A 89 3.40 -35.66 -17.16
CA ALA A 89 3.54 -36.09 -15.78
C ALA A 89 2.20 -36.41 -15.10
N LEU A 90 1.11 -35.84 -15.60
CA LEU A 90 -0.24 -35.94 -15.06
C LEU A 90 -1.22 -36.60 -16.04
N PRO A 91 -0.99 -37.87 -16.45
CA PRO A 91 -1.78 -38.54 -17.51
C PRO A 91 -3.26 -38.71 -17.14
N LYS A 92 -3.60 -38.70 -15.86
CA LYS A 92 -4.98 -38.81 -15.38
C LYS A 92 -5.80 -37.52 -15.54
N TYR A 93 -5.14 -36.39 -15.80
CA TYR A 93 -5.79 -35.09 -16.01
C TYR A 93 -5.62 -34.62 -17.45
N PHE A 94 -6.52 -33.77 -17.90
CA PHE A 94 -6.31 -32.95 -19.09
C PHE A 94 -5.90 -31.53 -18.62
N VAL A 95 -4.67 -31.12 -18.89
CA VAL A 95 -4.12 -29.82 -18.51
C VAL A 95 -4.46 -28.82 -19.60
N ARG A 96 -5.26 -27.82 -19.26
CA ARG A 96 -5.65 -26.71 -20.13
C ARG A 96 -5.00 -25.43 -19.64
N THR A 97 -4.35 -24.69 -20.52
CA THR A 97 -3.86 -23.35 -20.23
C THR A 97 -4.83 -22.28 -20.73
N VAL A 98 -4.96 -21.18 -19.98
CA VAL A 98 -5.75 -20.00 -20.35
C VAL A 98 -4.95 -18.74 -20.01
N THR A 99 -4.87 -17.81 -20.94
CA THR A 99 -4.22 -16.51 -20.69
C THR A 99 -5.25 -15.54 -20.12
N ILE A 100 -4.87 -14.83 -19.08
CA ILE A 100 -5.70 -13.79 -18.42
C ILE A 100 -4.94 -12.46 -18.41
N ALA A 101 -5.69 -11.36 -18.55
CA ALA A 101 -5.11 -10.03 -18.51
C ALA A 101 -4.67 -9.66 -17.08
N ASP A 102 -3.41 -9.23 -16.91
CA ASP A 102 -2.88 -8.83 -15.61
C ASP A 102 -3.71 -7.71 -14.96
N ALA A 103 -4.08 -6.71 -15.74
CA ALA A 103 -4.91 -5.58 -15.27
C ALA A 103 -6.29 -5.99 -14.73
N GLU A 104 -6.83 -7.13 -15.19
CA GLU A 104 -8.14 -7.66 -14.83
C GLU A 104 -8.03 -9.01 -14.10
N ALA A 105 -6.84 -9.39 -13.66
CA ALA A 105 -6.54 -10.74 -13.17
C ALA A 105 -7.54 -11.21 -12.11
N LYS A 106 -7.85 -10.37 -11.12
CA LYS A 106 -8.82 -10.70 -10.06
C LYS A 106 -10.19 -11.04 -10.63
N THR A 107 -10.75 -10.19 -11.47
CA THR A 107 -12.09 -10.38 -12.07
C THR A 107 -12.13 -11.60 -12.98
N GLN A 108 -11.06 -11.82 -13.77
CA GLN A 108 -11.00 -12.97 -14.66
C GLN A 108 -10.81 -14.28 -13.89
N ILE A 109 -10.05 -14.30 -12.80
CA ILE A 109 -9.93 -15.46 -11.91
C ILE A 109 -11.27 -15.80 -11.27
N GLU A 110 -12.02 -14.82 -10.76
CA GLU A 110 -13.34 -15.02 -10.17
C GLU A 110 -14.34 -15.60 -11.20
N ARG A 111 -14.26 -15.17 -12.46
CA ARG A 111 -15.13 -15.61 -13.55
C ARG A 111 -14.74 -16.99 -14.09
N LEU A 112 -13.46 -17.19 -14.40
CA LEU A 112 -12.96 -18.41 -15.06
C LEU A 112 -12.71 -19.54 -14.06
N ARG A 113 -12.49 -19.21 -12.79
CA ARG A 113 -12.18 -20.14 -11.70
C ARG A 113 -11.12 -21.17 -12.09
N PRO A 114 -9.96 -20.73 -12.56
CA PRO A 114 -8.87 -21.66 -12.85
C PRO A 114 -8.40 -22.37 -11.56
N ASP A 115 -7.82 -23.54 -11.69
CA ASP A 115 -7.31 -24.30 -10.55
C ASP A 115 -5.93 -23.78 -10.12
N PHE A 116 -5.10 -23.41 -11.08
CA PHE A 116 -3.74 -22.94 -10.86
C PHE A 116 -3.44 -21.68 -11.64
N LEU A 117 -2.42 -20.97 -11.19
CA LEU A 117 -1.97 -19.74 -11.81
C LEU A 117 -0.44 -19.68 -11.86
N PHE A 118 0.14 -19.43 -13.02
CA PHE A 118 1.51 -18.94 -13.13
C PHE A 118 1.51 -17.42 -12.99
N ALA A 119 2.18 -16.92 -11.96
CA ALA A 119 2.29 -15.49 -11.69
C ALA A 119 3.59 -15.15 -10.95
N PRO A 120 4.06 -13.89 -11.02
CA PRO A 120 5.20 -13.41 -10.25
C PRO A 120 5.03 -13.63 -8.75
N ALA A 121 6.15 -13.68 -8.03
CA ALA A 121 6.15 -13.85 -6.58
C ALA A 121 5.37 -12.76 -5.82
N SER A 122 5.21 -11.57 -6.40
CA SER A 122 4.47 -10.44 -5.86
C SER A 122 2.95 -10.50 -6.09
N PHE A 123 2.45 -11.43 -6.89
CA PHE A 123 1.08 -11.42 -7.42
C PHE A 123 0.00 -11.31 -6.34
N SER A 124 0.00 -12.23 -5.36
CA SER A 124 -1.02 -12.24 -4.30
C SER A 124 -1.00 -10.95 -3.49
N GLY A 125 0.19 -10.45 -3.14
CA GLY A 125 0.35 -9.18 -2.44
C GLY A 125 -0.14 -7.97 -3.25
N MET A 126 0.06 -7.96 -4.56
CA MET A 126 -0.35 -6.84 -5.42
C MET A 126 -1.85 -6.83 -5.72
N THR A 127 -2.44 -7.99 -5.94
CA THR A 127 -3.83 -8.12 -6.41
C THR A 127 -4.83 -8.38 -5.28
N GLY A 128 -4.36 -8.85 -4.12
CA GLY A 128 -5.22 -9.32 -3.03
C GLY A 128 -6.01 -10.60 -3.37
N VAL A 129 -5.60 -11.33 -4.41
CA VAL A 129 -6.18 -12.65 -4.73
C VAL A 129 -5.65 -13.66 -3.72
N GLU A 130 -6.56 -14.38 -3.07
CA GLU A 130 -6.22 -15.48 -2.19
C GLU A 130 -5.70 -16.66 -3.02
N ALA A 131 -4.42 -16.95 -2.89
CA ALA A 131 -3.75 -18.02 -3.56
C ALA A 131 -2.65 -18.59 -2.68
N ALA A 132 -2.49 -19.92 -2.69
CA ALA A 132 -1.39 -20.58 -2.01
C ALA A 132 -0.26 -20.88 -3.01
N ARG A 133 0.96 -20.49 -2.66
CA ARG A 133 2.13 -20.75 -3.51
C ARG A 133 2.52 -22.21 -3.39
N ILE A 134 2.64 -22.89 -4.53
CA ILE A 134 3.07 -24.29 -4.61
C ILE A 134 4.59 -24.37 -4.71
N ALA A 135 5.16 -23.71 -5.70
CA ALA A 135 6.61 -23.71 -5.93
C ALA A 135 7.02 -22.43 -6.67
N THR A 136 8.30 -22.10 -6.53
CA THR A 136 8.92 -20.95 -7.20
C THR A 136 10.03 -21.46 -8.12
N ARG A 137 10.12 -20.89 -9.29
CA ARG A 137 11.12 -21.18 -10.31
C ARG A 137 12.49 -20.66 -9.88
N ARG A 138 13.51 -21.47 -10.13
CA ARG A 138 14.91 -21.05 -10.13
C ARG A 138 15.49 -21.25 -11.53
N THR A 139 16.15 -20.24 -12.07
CA THR A 139 16.92 -20.38 -13.31
C THR A 139 18.31 -20.96 -13.01
N ASN A 140 18.92 -21.64 -13.97
CA ASN A 140 20.30 -22.15 -13.87
C ASN A 140 21.36 -21.04 -13.77
N LEU A 141 20.96 -19.78 -14.04
CA LEU A 141 21.80 -18.60 -13.93
C LEU A 141 21.84 -18.03 -12.51
N ALA A 142 20.92 -18.48 -11.63
CA ALA A 142 20.82 -18.04 -10.24
C ALA A 142 21.36 -19.11 -9.28
N GLN A 143 22.07 -18.67 -8.24
CA GLN A 143 22.57 -19.57 -7.19
C GLN A 143 21.45 -20.05 -6.26
N SER A 144 20.41 -19.22 -6.05
CA SER A 144 19.25 -19.58 -5.24
C SER A 144 17.94 -19.09 -5.88
N ALA A 145 16.83 -19.71 -5.49
CA ALA A 145 15.51 -19.31 -5.98
C ALA A 145 15.03 -17.98 -5.39
N GLU A 146 15.51 -17.61 -4.22
CA GLU A 146 15.23 -16.31 -3.58
C GLU A 146 15.83 -15.14 -4.36
N ARG A 147 16.88 -15.38 -5.17
CA ARG A 147 17.67 -14.35 -5.83
C ARG A 147 17.81 -14.65 -7.32
N SER A 148 16.68 -14.85 -7.99
CA SER A 148 16.62 -15.31 -9.40
C SER A 148 16.31 -14.20 -10.39
N VAL A 149 15.65 -13.11 -9.99
CA VAL A 149 15.27 -12.02 -10.89
C VAL A 149 15.62 -10.66 -10.29
N GLY A 150 15.87 -9.70 -11.16
CA GLY A 150 16.13 -8.30 -10.81
C GLY A 150 16.09 -7.45 -12.05
N ALA A 151 16.41 -6.16 -11.90
CA ALA A 151 16.41 -5.20 -12.99
C ALA A 151 17.81 -4.66 -13.30
N VAL A 152 17.98 -4.22 -14.52
CA VAL A 152 19.17 -3.54 -15.04
C VAL A 152 18.80 -2.12 -15.45
N PHE A 153 19.58 -1.13 -15.02
CA PHE A 153 19.57 0.20 -15.61
C PHE A 153 20.57 0.22 -16.78
N ALA A 154 20.04 0.24 -17.98
CA ALA A 154 20.81 0.22 -19.21
C ALA A 154 20.83 1.61 -19.85
N VAL A 155 21.98 2.03 -20.31
CA VAL A 155 22.19 3.28 -21.07
C VAL A 155 23.01 2.98 -22.31
N ARG A 156 22.96 3.84 -23.34
CA ARG A 156 23.89 3.70 -24.44
C ARG A 156 25.33 3.86 -23.96
N ALA A 157 26.24 3.08 -24.51
CA ALA A 157 27.64 3.11 -24.12
C ALA A 157 28.31 4.47 -24.35
N ASP A 158 27.90 5.20 -25.42
CA ASP A 158 28.38 6.54 -25.75
C ASP A 158 27.75 7.66 -24.90
N SER A 159 26.77 7.32 -24.04
CA SER A 159 26.12 8.30 -23.20
C SER A 159 27.03 8.80 -22.07
N ARG A 160 26.75 10.01 -21.59
CA ARG A 160 27.47 10.62 -20.46
C ARG A 160 27.04 10.09 -19.09
N PHE A 161 25.98 9.28 -19.01
CA PHE A 161 25.40 8.83 -17.74
C PHE A 161 26.28 7.72 -17.13
N GLN A 162 26.82 7.93 -15.94
CA GLN A 162 27.71 7.00 -15.25
C GLN A 162 27.08 6.41 -13.99
N SER A 163 26.13 7.12 -13.39
CA SER A 163 25.49 6.77 -12.14
C SER A 163 23.97 6.88 -12.24
N LEU A 164 23.23 6.32 -11.26
CA LEU A 164 21.78 6.50 -11.18
C LEU A 164 21.40 7.98 -11.01
N ALA A 165 22.18 8.76 -10.27
CA ALA A 165 21.93 10.19 -10.07
C ALA A 165 21.89 10.98 -11.38
N ASP A 166 22.65 10.58 -12.40
CA ASP A 166 22.69 11.24 -13.71
C ASP A 166 21.39 11.07 -14.50
N LEU A 167 20.58 10.07 -14.12
CA LEU A 167 19.29 9.79 -14.75
C LEU A 167 18.16 10.67 -14.20
N ARG A 168 18.42 11.50 -13.20
CA ARG A 168 17.40 12.40 -12.65
C ARG A 168 16.85 13.34 -13.72
N GLY A 169 15.52 13.39 -13.83
CA GLY A 169 14.81 14.19 -14.83
C GLY A 169 14.93 13.67 -16.27
N ARG A 170 15.51 12.46 -16.49
CA ARG A 170 15.68 11.86 -17.82
C ARG A 170 14.45 11.06 -18.22
N ARG A 171 14.37 10.74 -19.52
CA ARG A 171 13.35 9.85 -20.07
C ARG A 171 13.82 8.40 -19.92
N VAL A 172 12.99 7.57 -19.36
CA VAL A 172 13.26 6.14 -19.21
C VAL A 172 12.11 5.31 -19.77
N PHE A 173 12.46 4.22 -20.43
CA PHE A 173 11.49 3.18 -20.77
C PHE A 173 11.72 1.96 -19.89
N ALA A 174 10.62 1.35 -19.47
CA ALA A 174 10.61 0.19 -18.59
C ALA A 174 9.62 -0.86 -19.09
N GLY A 175 9.65 -2.05 -18.52
CA GLY A 175 8.64 -3.07 -18.74
C GLY A 175 7.30 -2.66 -18.14
N LEU A 176 6.71 -3.55 -17.33
CA LEU A 176 5.46 -3.27 -16.64
C LEU A 176 5.70 -2.60 -15.29
N PRO A 177 4.82 -1.68 -14.87
CA PRO A 177 4.91 -1.05 -13.55
C PRO A 177 4.67 -2.02 -12.39
N THR A 178 4.02 -3.17 -12.64
CA THR A 178 3.71 -4.22 -11.66
C THR A 178 4.75 -5.34 -11.61
N ALA A 179 5.64 -5.42 -12.62
CA ALA A 179 6.66 -6.46 -12.69
C ALA A 179 7.85 -6.14 -11.78
N ILE A 180 8.33 -7.15 -11.04
CA ILE A 180 9.51 -7.01 -10.18
C ILE A 180 10.72 -6.62 -11.01
N ASP A 181 11.01 -7.34 -12.06
CA ASP A 181 12.13 -7.16 -12.98
C ASP A 181 11.92 -6.03 -13.99
N GLY A 182 10.67 -5.59 -14.16
CA GLY A 182 10.30 -4.51 -15.07
C GLY A 182 10.44 -3.12 -14.48
N TRP A 183 9.98 -2.92 -13.24
CA TRP A 183 9.96 -1.61 -12.60
C TRP A 183 10.18 -1.68 -11.09
N LEU A 184 9.54 -2.61 -10.37
CA LEU A 184 9.47 -2.53 -8.90
C LEU A 184 10.85 -2.64 -8.23
N ALA A 185 11.73 -3.52 -8.73
CA ALA A 185 13.09 -3.64 -8.22
C ALA A 185 13.89 -2.35 -8.47
N ALA A 186 13.72 -1.74 -9.63
CA ALA A 186 14.38 -0.48 -9.97
C ALA A 186 13.87 0.68 -9.09
N ALA A 187 12.57 0.76 -8.86
CA ALA A 187 11.95 1.76 -7.97
C ALA A 187 12.46 1.61 -6.53
N ARG A 188 12.54 0.36 -6.01
CA ARG A 188 13.11 0.13 -4.68
C ARG A 188 14.58 0.53 -4.60
N GLU A 189 15.38 0.21 -5.62
CA GLU A 189 16.80 0.60 -5.69
C GLU A 189 16.96 2.12 -5.62
N LEU A 190 16.13 2.87 -6.36
CA LEU A 190 16.11 4.33 -6.30
C LEU A 190 15.78 4.82 -4.89
N ARG A 191 14.76 4.25 -4.23
CA ARG A 191 14.37 4.63 -2.87
C ARG A 191 15.47 4.33 -1.85
N GLN A 192 16.15 3.21 -1.98
CA GLN A 192 17.30 2.85 -1.13
C GLN A 192 18.47 3.80 -1.28
N GLN A 193 18.64 4.42 -2.46
CA GLN A 193 19.64 5.47 -2.69
C GLN A 193 19.13 6.87 -2.31
N GLY A 194 17.97 7.00 -1.68
CA GLY A 194 17.40 8.26 -1.21
C GLY A 194 16.68 9.07 -2.29
N PHE A 195 16.36 8.47 -3.42
CA PHE A 195 15.55 9.10 -4.47
C PHE A 195 14.08 8.69 -4.33
N GLU A 196 13.18 9.62 -4.68
CA GLU A 196 11.74 9.31 -4.75
C GLU A 196 11.40 8.82 -6.16
N PRO A 197 11.02 7.53 -6.34
CA PRO A 197 10.84 6.92 -7.66
C PRO A 197 9.81 7.62 -8.53
N ASP A 198 8.70 8.08 -7.92
CA ASP A 198 7.59 8.71 -8.64
C ASP A 198 7.95 10.07 -9.25
N HIS A 199 9.02 10.70 -8.77
CA HIS A 199 9.46 12.03 -9.19
C HIS A 199 10.93 12.08 -9.67
N PHE A 200 11.58 10.92 -9.73
CA PHE A 200 12.99 10.85 -10.07
C PHE A 200 13.25 11.09 -11.57
N PHE A 201 12.48 10.40 -12.41
CA PHE A 201 12.58 10.56 -13.86
C PHE A 201 11.69 11.69 -14.34
N GLY A 202 12.09 12.35 -15.42
CA GLY A 202 11.23 13.33 -16.10
C GLY A 202 10.07 12.67 -16.86
N PHE A 203 10.28 11.44 -17.32
CA PHE A 203 9.25 10.63 -17.97
C PHE A 203 9.58 9.15 -17.83
N VAL A 204 8.58 8.34 -17.48
CA VAL A 204 8.65 6.88 -17.48
C VAL A 204 7.66 6.34 -18.50
N GLY A 205 8.15 5.69 -19.56
CA GLY A 205 7.31 5.03 -20.56
C GLY A 205 7.26 3.53 -20.34
N TYR A 206 6.14 3.01 -19.89
CA TYR A 206 5.95 1.57 -19.74
C TYR A 206 5.60 0.93 -21.07
N ARG A 207 6.20 -0.22 -21.39
CA ARG A 207 6.10 -0.90 -22.70
C ARG A 207 5.52 -2.31 -22.63
N ASN A 208 4.77 -2.62 -21.62
CA ASN A 208 4.06 -3.89 -21.46
C ASN A 208 4.95 -5.12 -21.80
N ASN A 209 6.18 -5.14 -21.28
CA ASN A 209 7.22 -6.15 -21.54
C ASN A 209 7.64 -6.30 -23.03
N ALA A 210 7.30 -5.36 -23.90
CA ALA A 210 7.85 -5.29 -25.26
C ALA A 210 9.32 -4.82 -25.22
N TYR A 211 10.19 -5.64 -24.65
CA TYR A 211 11.61 -5.32 -24.48
C TYR A 211 12.38 -5.07 -25.77
N PRO A 212 12.06 -5.68 -26.92
CA PRO A 212 12.65 -5.30 -28.19
C PRO A 212 12.41 -3.82 -28.55
N ASP A 213 11.21 -3.30 -28.26
CA ASP A 213 10.86 -1.89 -28.49
C ASP A 213 11.62 -0.98 -27.51
N VAL A 214 11.77 -1.40 -26.25
CA VAL A 214 12.57 -0.67 -25.24
C VAL A 214 14.02 -0.58 -25.66
N LEU A 215 14.60 -1.70 -26.12
CA LEU A 215 15.99 -1.73 -26.61
C LEU A 215 16.18 -0.89 -27.88
N SER A 216 15.26 -0.99 -28.83
CA SER A 216 15.27 -0.16 -30.04
C SER A 216 15.20 1.32 -29.70
N ALA A 217 14.31 1.71 -28.77
CA ALA A 217 14.19 3.10 -28.31
C ALA A 217 15.47 3.60 -27.61
N LEU A 218 16.17 2.74 -26.87
CA LEU A 218 17.44 3.08 -26.24
C LEU A 218 18.52 3.31 -27.30
N LEU A 219 18.66 2.39 -28.25
CA LEU A 219 19.70 2.45 -29.29
C LEU A 219 19.52 3.63 -30.25
N ASN A 220 18.27 3.94 -30.60
CA ASN A 220 17.99 5.08 -31.50
C ASN A 220 17.91 6.43 -30.77
N GLY A 221 18.09 6.46 -29.41
CA GLY A 221 18.11 7.69 -28.63
C GLY A 221 16.74 8.28 -28.34
N SER A 222 15.63 7.55 -28.58
CA SER A 222 14.27 7.97 -28.21
C SER A 222 14.06 7.97 -26.69
N THR A 223 14.87 7.20 -25.96
CA THR A 223 14.95 7.23 -24.48
C THR A 223 16.40 7.39 -24.03
N ASP A 224 16.60 7.99 -22.87
CA ASP A 224 17.93 8.21 -22.28
C ASP A 224 18.46 6.96 -21.58
N ALA A 225 17.56 6.19 -20.98
CA ALA A 225 17.86 4.93 -20.30
C ALA A 225 16.71 3.92 -20.48
N ALA A 226 17.01 2.67 -20.18
CA ALA A 226 16.07 1.57 -20.18
C ALA A 226 16.17 0.79 -18.87
N ILE A 227 15.03 0.36 -18.32
CA ILE A 227 14.94 -0.60 -17.23
C ILE A 227 14.53 -1.93 -17.84
N LEU A 228 15.41 -2.91 -17.72
CA LEU A 228 15.27 -4.23 -18.36
C LEU A 228 15.41 -5.32 -17.32
N PRO A 229 14.81 -6.52 -17.52
CA PRO A 229 15.10 -7.68 -16.71
C PRO A 229 16.59 -8.03 -16.72
N ALA A 230 17.11 -8.46 -15.61
CA ALA A 230 18.42 -9.06 -15.56
C ALA A 230 18.50 -10.25 -16.53
N CYS A 231 19.69 -10.52 -17.09
CA CYS A 231 19.95 -11.56 -18.08
C CYS A 231 19.39 -11.30 -19.49
N LEU A 232 18.50 -10.32 -19.68
CA LEU A 232 17.98 -10.01 -21.01
C LEU A 232 19.07 -9.48 -21.96
N LEU A 233 19.97 -8.64 -21.46
CA LEU A 233 21.06 -8.09 -22.28
C LEU A 233 22.01 -9.18 -22.75
N GLU A 234 22.36 -10.12 -21.90
CA GLU A 234 23.20 -11.28 -22.25
C GLU A 234 22.49 -12.18 -23.28
N ALA A 235 21.18 -12.39 -23.10
CA ALA A 235 20.41 -13.19 -24.05
C ALA A 235 20.34 -12.54 -25.44
N VAL A 236 20.02 -11.26 -25.54
CA VAL A 236 19.94 -10.57 -26.84
C VAL A 236 21.33 -10.42 -27.51
N ARG A 237 22.40 -10.34 -26.70
CA ARG A 237 23.78 -10.35 -27.18
C ARG A 237 24.16 -11.70 -27.77
N MET A 238 23.81 -12.80 -27.09
CA MET A 238 24.06 -14.16 -27.61
C MET A 238 23.35 -14.42 -28.95
N HIS A 239 22.19 -13.81 -29.15
CA HIS A 239 21.44 -13.88 -30.40
C HIS A 239 21.90 -12.86 -31.47
N GLY A 240 22.92 -12.04 -31.19
CA GLY A 240 23.46 -11.05 -32.12
C GLY A 240 22.54 -9.86 -32.40
N LEU A 241 21.50 -9.66 -31.56
CA LEU A 241 20.53 -8.59 -31.72
C LEU A 241 21.07 -7.23 -31.25
N VAL A 242 22.02 -7.24 -30.31
CA VAL A 242 22.67 -6.05 -29.74
C VAL A 242 24.14 -6.39 -29.51
N ARG A 243 25.06 -5.45 -29.88
CA ARG A 243 26.48 -5.63 -29.59
C ARG A 243 26.81 -5.27 -28.15
N ALA A 244 27.84 -5.92 -27.60
CA ALA A 244 28.25 -5.67 -26.22
C ALA A 244 28.66 -4.21 -25.95
N GLU A 245 29.26 -3.58 -26.99
CA GLU A 245 29.73 -2.21 -26.97
C GLU A 245 28.65 -1.15 -27.11
N ASP A 246 27.41 -1.48 -27.50
CA ASP A 246 26.33 -0.52 -27.72
C ASP A 246 25.64 -0.08 -26.43
N ILE A 247 25.63 -0.95 -25.39
CA ILE A 247 24.89 -0.73 -24.16
C ILE A 247 25.78 -0.96 -22.94
N ARG A 248 25.74 0.00 -22.02
CA ARG A 248 26.39 -0.06 -20.72
C ARG A 248 25.34 -0.19 -19.61
N VAL A 249 25.64 -1.05 -18.63
CA VAL A 249 24.86 -1.18 -17.37
C VAL A 249 25.43 -0.20 -16.36
N ILE A 250 24.59 0.62 -15.75
CA ILE A 250 24.96 1.47 -14.63
C ILE A 250 24.48 0.88 -13.32
N ASN A 251 25.13 1.24 -12.20
CA ASN A 251 24.91 0.65 -10.91
C ASN A 251 25.04 -0.89 -10.93
N ALA A 252 25.99 -1.39 -11.73
CA ALA A 252 26.17 -2.82 -11.89
C ALA A 252 26.56 -3.49 -10.57
N LYS A 253 25.85 -4.56 -10.24
CA LYS A 253 26.12 -5.45 -9.10
C LYS A 253 26.51 -6.81 -9.62
N THR A 254 27.26 -7.54 -8.84
CA THR A 254 27.69 -8.92 -9.11
C THR A 254 27.34 -9.80 -7.90
N GLY A 255 27.18 -11.08 -8.11
CA GLY A 255 26.94 -12.00 -6.99
C GLY A 255 26.09 -13.22 -7.38
N ASP A 256 24.92 -13.35 -6.80
CA ASP A 256 24.09 -14.56 -6.84
C ASP A 256 23.48 -14.90 -8.21
N LEU A 257 23.54 -13.98 -9.16
CA LEU A 257 23.09 -14.15 -10.53
C LEU A 257 24.28 -14.07 -11.50
N ALA A 258 24.35 -14.97 -12.47
CA ALA A 258 25.43 -15.00 -13.46
C ALA A 258 25.41 -13.81 -14.45
N CYS A 259 24.30 -13.06 -14.48
CA CYS A 259 24.11 -11.92 -15.35
C CYS A 259 24.33 -10.59 -14.60
N ALA A 260 24.63 -9.53 -15.34
CA ALA A 260 24.66 -8.20 -14.78
C ALA A 260 23.27 -7.79 -14.27
N HIS A 261 23.22 -7.19 -13.09
CA HIS A 261 22.03 -6.60 -12.51
C HIS A 261 22.36 -5.30 -11.79
N SER A 262 21.39 -4.42 -11.64
CA SER A 262 21.57 -3.11 -11.00
C SER A 262 20.83 -3.00 -9.67
N THR A 263 19.97 -3.95 -9.36
CA THR A 263 19.09 -3.93 -8.20
C THR A 263 19.38 -5.11 -7.27
N ALA A 264 18.74 -5.15 -6.10
CA ALA A 264 18.59 -6.38 -5.36
C ALA A 264 17.89 -7.45 -6.20
N LEU A 265 18.08 -8.71 -5.86
CA LEU A 265 17.48 -9.86 -6.53
C LEU A 265 16.32 -10.41 -5.71
N TYR A 266 15.36 -11.00 -6.40
CA TYR A 266 14.08 -11.46 -5.85
C TYR A 266 13.72 -12.85 -6.35
N PRO A 267 12.80 -13.57 -5.67
CA PRO A 267 12.20 -14.78 -6.21
C PRO A 267 11.49 -14.51 -7.53
N ASP A 268 11.59 -15.50 -8.42
CA ASP A 268 11.02 -15.46 -9.75
C ASP A 268 9.54 -15.91 -9.77
N LEU A 269 9.07 -16.30 -10.93
CA LEU A 269 7.75 -16.84 -11.20
C LEU A 269 7.41 -18.01 -10.27
N SER A 270 6.16 -18.03 -9.80
CA SER A 270 5.63 -19.08 -8.94
C SER A 270 4.40 -19.72 -9.57
N LEU A 271 4.19 -21.02 -9.29
CA LEU A 271 2.90 -21.64 -9.48
C LEU A 271 2.09 -21.50 -8.21
N TRP A 272 0.88 -21.01 -8.36
CA TRP A 272 -0.07 -20.78 -7.29
C TRP A 272 -1.26 -21.74 -7.43
N SER A 273 -1.76 -22.29 -6.33
CA SER A 273 -3.08 -22.92 -6.28
C SER A 273 -4.14 -21.88 -5.87
N LEU A 274 -5.27 -21.92 -6.54
CA LEU A 274 -6.41 -21.10 -6.25
C LEU A 274 -7.46 -21.89 -5.47
N SER A 275 -8.42 -21.19 -4.85
CA SER A 275 -9.47 -21.82 -4.03
C SER A 275 -10.37 -22.80 -4.80
N SER A 276 -10.36 -22.74 -6.13
CA SER A 276 -11.05 -23.67 -7.03
C SER A 276 -10.37 -25.03 -7.18
N ALA A 277 -9.05 -25.14 -6.85
CA ALA A 277 -8.29 -26.34 -7.07
C ALA A 277 -8.66 -27.45 -6.06
N PRO A 278 -9.03 -28.66 -6.53
CA PRO A 278 -9.21 -29.80 -5.65
C PRO A 278 -7.90 -30.18 -4.93
N GLU A 279 -7.95 -30.54 -3.65
CA GLU A 279 -6.76 -30.90 -2.86
C GLU A 279 -5.92 -32.01 -3.50
N THR A 280 -6.60 -32.99 -4.10
CA THR A 280 -5.91 -34.07 -4.83
C THR A 280 -5.14 -33.56 -6.03
N ALA A 281 -5.71 -32.58 -6.77
CA ALA A 281 -5.04 -31.96 -7.91
C ALA A 281 -3.85 -31.10 -7.46
N VAL A 282 -3.98 -30.40 -6.34
CA VAL A 282 -2.88 -29.59 -5.76
C VAL A 282 -1.71 -30.52 -5.40
N ARG A 283 -1.97 -31.62 -4.70
CA ARG A 283 -0.93 -32.61 -4.34
C ARG A 283 -0.24 -33.16 -5.56
N ASP A 284 -1.01 -33.63 -6.55
CA ASP A 284 -0.46 -34.27 -7.74
C ASP A 284 0.31 -33.28 -8.60
N MET A 285 -0.19 -32.06 -8.71
CA MET A 285 0.49 -30.95 -9.40
C MET A 285 1.81 -30.60 -8.73
N THR A 286 1.84 -30.55 -7.39
CA THR A 286 3.06 -30.28 -6.62
C THR A 286 4.12 -31.36 -6.89
N VAL A 287 3.74 -32.65 -6.80
CA VAL A 287 4.66 -33.77 -7.04
C VAL A 287 5.16 -33.74 -8.49
N ALA A 288 4.26 -33.52 -9.44
CA ALA A 288 4.62 -33.45 -10.86
C ALA A 288 5.59 -32.31 -11.13
N LEU A 289 5.29 -31.09 -10.61
CA LEU A 289 6.09 -29.90 -10.83
C LEU A 289 7.51 -30.03 -10.26
N LEU A 290 7.63 -30.54 -9.03
CA LEU A 290 8.93 -30.75 -8.37
C LEU A 290 9.75 -31.85 -9.03
N GLY A 291 9.10 -32.78 -9.70
CA GLY A 291 9.74 -33.84 -10.48
C GLY A 291 10.22 -33.41 -11.86
N LEU A 292 9.80 -32.22 -12.33
CA LEU A 292 10.22 -31.71 -13.62
C LEU A 292 11.71 -31.37 -13.60
N ARG A 293 12.46 -32.04 -14.44
CA ARG A 293 13.83 -31.67 -14.80
C ARG A 293 13.80 -31.21 -16.24
N ASP A 294 13.82 -29.89 -16.42
CA ASP A 294 13.79 -29.29 -17.74
C ASP A 294 15.22 -29.24 -18.33
N ALA A 295 15.33 -29.58 -19.60
CA ALA A 295 16.56 -29.41 -20.38
C ALA A 295 17.00 -27.93 -20.48
N SER A 296 16.07 -26.98 -20.25
CA SER A 296 16.37 -25.56 -20.19
C SER A 296 17.04 -25.10 -18.87
N GLY A 297 17.19 -26.02 -17.89
CA GLY A 297 17.87 -25.74 -16.63
C GLY A 297 17.04 -25.01 -15.59
N TYR A 298 15.71 -24.94 -15.74
CA TYR A 298 14.81 -24.44 -14.72
C TYR A 298 14.47 -25.52 -13.70
N GLU A 299 14.44 -25.13 -12.42
CA GLU A 299 14.00 -25.97 -11.32
C GLU A 299 12.85 -25.33 -10.57
N TRP A 300 11.97 -26.14 -10.00
CA TRP A 300 10.87 -25.71 -9.16
C TRP A 300 11.13 -26.09 -7.72
N LEU A 301 11.08 -25.14 -6.79
CA LEU A 301 11.43 -25.31 -5.39
C LEU A 301 10.31 -24.80 -4.49
N THR A 302 10.01 -25.53 -3.42
CA THR A 302 8.97 -25.16 -2.45
C THR A 302 9.48 -24.33 -1.28
N ASN A 303 10.73 -24.57 -0.87
CA ASN A 303 11.32 -23.88 0.29
C ASN A 303 12.05 -22.61 -0.17
N VAL A 304 11.27 -21.60 -0.55
CA VAL A 304 11.79 -20.31 -1.04
C VAL A 304 11.23 -19.20 -0.17
N SER A 305 12.13 -18.40 0.43
CA SER A 305 11.73 -17.23 1.18
C SER A 305 11.29 -16.09 0.24
N HIS A 306 10.18 -15.45 0.58
CA HIS A 306 9.63 -14.29 -0.14
C HIS A 306 9.65 -13.01 0.69
N ALA A 307 10.39 -13.01 1.80
CA ALA A 307 10.51 -11.87 2.70
C ALA A 307 11.04 -10.61 1.99
N ASP A 308 11.92 -10.78 0.99
CA ASP A 308 12.45 -9.67 0.20
C ASP A 308 11.39 -9.05 -0.72
N VAL A 309 10.41 -9.85 -1.20
CA VAL A 309 9.25 -9.34 -1.96
C VAL A 309 8.33 -8.54 -1.06
N ASP A 310 8.03 -9.05 0.14
CA ASP A 310 7.24 -8.32 1.13
C ASP A 310 7.93 -7.01 1.53
N GLY A 311 9.26 -7.07 1.74
CA GLY A 311 10.08 -5.89 1.97
C GLY A 311 10.01 -4.87 0.82
N LEU A 312 10.04 -5.34 -0.44
CA LEU A 312 9.90 -4.48 -1.61
C LEU A 312 8.53 -3.78 -1.65
N LEU A 313 7.45 -4.54 -1.44
CA LEU A 313 6.10 -3.98 -1.43
C LEU A 313 5.92 -2.96 -0.31
N LYS A 314 6.49 -3.23 0.87
CA LYS A 314 6.47 -2.34 2.01
C LYS A 314 7.27 -1.06 1.77
N ASP A 315 8.51 -1.20 1.26
CA ASP A 315 9.37 -0.04 0.97
C ASP A 315 8.76 0.87 -0.09
N LEU A 316 8.04 0.31 -1.06
CA LEU A 316 7.32 1.07 -2.09
C LEU A 316 5.92 1.50 -1.68
N GLU A 317 5.44 1.06 -0.51
CA GLU A 317 4.11 1.40 0.01
C GLU A 317 2.99 1.02 -0.99
N ILE A 318 3.08 -0.19 -1.57
CA ILE A 318 2.13 -0.71 -2.56
C ILE A 318 1.49 -2.03 -2.09
N GLY A 319 0.41 -2.44 -2.76
CA GLY A 319 -0.32 -3.64 -2.40
C GLY A 319 -0.87 -3.58 -0.97
N PRO A 320 -0.59 -4.58 -0.12
CA PRO A 320 -1.09 -4.62 1.25
C PRO A 320 -0.54 -3.49 2.13
N TYR A 321 0.52 -2.81 1.69
CA TYR A 321 1.16 -1.71 2.42
C TYR A 321 0.78 -0.32 1.89
N ALA A 322 -0.17 -0.22 0.95
CA ALA A 322 -0.61 1.06 0.37
C ALA A 322 -1.14 2.05 1.41
N TYR A 323 -1.67 1.53 2.54
CA TYR A 323 -2.12 2.35 3.66
C TYR A 323 -1.01 3.22 4.29
N LEU A 324 0.27 2.84 4.12
CA LEU A 324 1.40 3.61 4.64
C LEU A 324 1.52 4.97 3.94
N LYS A 325 1.13 5.09 2.67
CA LYS A 325 1.03 6.37 1.96
C LYS A 325 0.04 7.32 2.62
N ASP A 326 -1.11 6.79 3.05
CA ASP A 326 -2.16 7.56 3.71
C ASP A 326 -1.80 7.97 5.15
N MET A 327 -0.86 7.26 5.77
CA MET A 327 -0.36 7.53 7.13
C MET A 327 0.87 8.45 7.15
N SER A 328 1.40 8.84 6.01
CA SER A 328 2.51 9.79 5.99
C SER A 328 2.09 11.10 6.66
N PRO A 329 2.97 11.76 7.46
CA PRO A 329 2.64 13.03 8.11
C PRO A 329 2.14 14.09 7.12
N ARG A 330 2.65 14.05 5.90
CA ARG A 330 2.26 14.97 4.82
C ARG A 330 0.85 14.67 4.31
N ALA A 331 0.51 13.43 4.02
CA ALA A 331 -0.82 13.03 3.57
C ALA A 331 -1.88 13.29 4.65
N LEU A 332 -1.53 13.06 5.93
CA LEU A 332 -2.40 13.34 7.06
C LEU A 332 -2.68 14.85 7.19
N ILE A 333 -1.65 15.68 7.00
CA ILE A 333 -1.78 17.13 7.01
C ILE A 333 -2.61 17.60 5.81
N GLU A 334 -2.34 17.13 4.60
CA GLU A 334 -3.07 17.49 3.38
C GLU A 334 -4.55 17.09 3.47
N ARG A 335 -4.85 15.89 3.90
CA ARG A 335 -6.22 15.35 4.05
C ARG A 335 -7.00 16.06 5.16
N HIS A 336 -6.32 16.52 6.20
CA HIS A 336 -6.95 17.14 7.37
C HIS A 336 -6.53 18.59 7.55
N PHE A 337 -6.01 19.25 6.49
CA PHE A 337 -5.49 20.61 6.54
C PHE A 337 -6.47 21.60 7.22
N GLY A 338 -7.74 21.53 6.87
CA GLY A 338 -8.77 22.35 7.52
C GLY A 338 -8.93 22.07 9.01
N LYS A 339 -8.81 20.81 9.43
CA LYS A 339 -8.90 20.42 10.85
C LYS A 339 -7.63 20.80 11.62
N VAL A 340 -6.47 20.64 10.99
CA VAL A 340 -5.18 21.07 11.55
C VAL A 340 -5.15 22.59 11.71
N LEU A 341 -5.62 23.33 10.71
CA LEU A 341 -5.72 24.78 10.76
C LEU A 341 -6.72 25.25 11.84
N ALA A 342 -7.87 24.57 11.95
CA ALA A 342 -8.86 24.85 13.00
C ALA A 342 -8.29 24.55 14.40
N ALA A 343 -7.57 23.44 14.56
CA ALA A 343 -6.90 23.11 15.82
C ALA A 343 -5.80 24.10 16.17
N ALA A 344 -4.98 24.50 15.20
CA ALA A 344 -3.95 25.52 15.39
C ALA A 344 -4.55 26.89 15.73
N GLY A 345 -5.63 27.29 15.03
CA GLY A 345 -6.39 28.51 15.35
C GLY A 345 -7.02 28.47 16.74
N PHE A 346 -7.56 27.32 17.14
CA PHE A 346 -8.11 27.11 18.48
C PHE A 346 -7.02 27.19 19.56
N LEU A 347 -5.85 26.58 19.30
CA LEU A 347 -4.69 26.64 20.19
C LEU A 347 -4.16 28.09 20.32
N LEU A 348 -4.12 28.82 19.21
CA LEU A 348 -3.74 30.23 19.19
C LEU A 348 -4.73 31.09 20.01
N LEU A 349 -6.04 30.85 19.86
CA LEU A 349 -7.09 31.53 20.65
C LEU A 349 -6.96 31.20 22.14
N LEU A 350 -6.63 29.98 22.51
CA LEU A 350 -6.37 29.61 23.90
C LEU A 350 -5.16 30.36 24.46
N VAL A 351 -4.05 30.41 23.72
CA VAL A 351 -2.84 31.13 24.12
C VAL A 351 -3.13 32.64 24.23
N LEU A 352 -3.84 33.21 23.26
CA LEU A 352 -4.23 34.63 23.31
C LEU A 352 -5.19 34.93 24.48
N ASN A 353 -6.12 34.02 24.75
CA ASN A 353 -7.01 34.14 25.90
C ASN A 353 -6.25 34.04 27.23
N GLU A 354 -5.26 33.13 27.32
CA GLU A 354 -4.38 32.98 28.49
C GLU A 354 -3.53 34.24 28.71
N LEU A 355 -2.93 34.78 27.64
CA LEU A 355 -2.19 36.05 27.70
C LEU A 355 -3.09 37.24 28.11
N ARG A 356 -4.33 37.28 27.60
CA ARG A 356 -5.32 38.27 27.97
C ARG A 356 -5.72 38.13 29.44
N LEU A 357 -5.94 36.90 29.91
CA LEU A 357 -6.27 36.64 31.31
C LEU A 357 -5.13 37.06 32.23
N HIS A 358 -3.90 36.69 31.89
CA HIS A 358 -2.72 37.10 32.63
C HIS A 358 -2.53 38.61 32.64
N ALA A 359 -2.79 39.30 31.53
CA ALA A 359 -2.74 40.78 31.47
C ALA A 359 -3.84 41.41 32.34
N LEU A 360 -5.06 40.83 32.31
CA LEU A 360 -6.19 41.30 33.14
C LEU A 360 -5.92 41.04 34.63
N VAL A 361 -5.44 39.85 34.97
CA VAL A 361 -5.06 39.54 36.35
C VAL A 361 -3.94 40.44 36.84
N ARG A 362 -2.89 40.66 36.02
CA ARG A 362 -1.80 41.59 36.36
C ARG A 362 -2.31 43.06 36.52
N ARG A 363 -3.26 43.50 35.71
CA ARG A 363 -3.88 44.80 35.86
C ARG A 363 -4.70 44.89 37.14
N ARG A 364 -5.55 43.87 37.39
CA ARG A 364 -6.38 43.83 38.60
C ARG A 364 -5.56 43.68 39.89
N THR A 365 -4.48 42.87 39.87
CA THR A 365 -3.58 42.77 41.02
C THR A 365 -2.81 44.07 41.26
N ARG A 366 -2.42 44.80 40.22
CA ARG A 366 -1.79 46.11 40.36
C ARG A 366 -2.77 47.17 40.87
N GLU A 367 -4.03 47.17 40.38
CA GLU A 367 -5.08 48.04 40.87
C GLU A 367 -5.44 47.70 42.33
N LEU A 368 -5.50 46.37 42.63
CA LEU A 368 -5.75 45.91 43.98
C LEU A 368 -4.60 46.29 44.94
N ALA A 369 -3.36 46.07 44.48
CA ALA A 369 -2.16 46.43 45.27
C ALA A 369 -2.10 47.96 45.52
N LYS A 370 -2.46 48.80 44.53
CA LYS A 370 -2.56 50.24 44.72
C LYS A 370 -3.68 50.61 45.69
N ALA A 371 -4.87 49.97 45.51
CA ALA A 371 -6.00 50.19 46.39
C ALA A 371 -5.75 49.64 47.82
N MET A 372 -4.99 48.58 47.95
CA MET A 372 -4.56 48.06 49.25
C MET A 372 -3.55 48.97 49.95
N ASN A 373 -2.53 49.46 49.23
CA ASN A 373 -1.58 50.43 49.78
C ASN A 373 -2.23 51.73 50.17
N GLU A 374 -3.25 52.16 49.42
CA GLU A 374 -4.03 53.34 49.76
C GLU A 374 -5.00 53.12 50.93
N ARG A 375 -5.59 51.90 51.00
CA ARG A 375 -6.36 51.48 52.17
C ARG A 375 -5.53 51.26 53.42
N GLU A 376 -4.33 50.66 53.25
CA GLU A 376 -3.39 50.51 54.37
C GLU A 376 -2.97 51.87 54.93
N ARG A 377 -2.71 52.82 54.03
CA ARG A 377 -2.42 54.21 54.43
C ARG A 377 -3.59 54.89 55.10
N LEU A 378 -4.82 54.67 54.58
CA LEU A 378 -6.04 55.20 55.23
C LEU A 378 -6.45 54.36 56.46
N ALA A 379 -6.06 53.10 56.57
CA ALA A 379 -6.31 52.29 57.74
C ALA A 379 -5.32 52.56 58.88
N GLU A 380 -4.05 52.92 58.54
CA GLU A 380 -3.11 53.46 59.53
C GLU A 380 -3.60 54.83 60.13
N GLU A 381 -4.32 55.62 59.33
CA GLU A 381 -4.96 56.85 59.77
C GLU A 381 -6.30 56.60 60.47
N ALA A 382 -6.97 55.47 60.24
CA ALA A 382 -8.30 55.19 60.82
C ALA A 382 -8.25 53.98 61.78
N SER A 383 -7.12 53.74 62.37
CA SER A 383 -6.83 52.52 63.17
C SER A 383 -7.82 52.28 64.28
N ALA A 384 -8.46 51.27 64.40
CA ALA A 384 -9.03 50.44 65.43
C ALA A 384 -10.48 49.92 65.21
N ALA A 385 -11.25 50.52 64.31
CA ALA A 385 -12.65 50.12 64.19
C ALA A 385 -13.02 49.20 62.99
N ARG A 386 -12.04 48.87 62.10
CA ARG A 386 -12.35 48.16 60.83
C ARG A 386 -11.74 46.77 60.69
N LEU A 387 -11.06 46.25 61.69
CA LEU A 387 -10.46 44.92 61.68
C LEU A 387 -11.48 43.76 61.60
N GLU A 388 -12.71 43.97 62.03
CA GLU A 388 -13.78 42.97 61.96
C GLU A 388 -14.50 42.88 60.61
N LEU A 389 -14.52 43.94 59.82
CA LEU A 389 -15.19 43.90 58.48
C LEU A 389 -14.35 43.31 57.36
N ALA A 390 -13.02 43.33 57.47
CA ALA A 390 -12.13 42.84 56.43
C ALA A 390 -12.12 41.32 56.27
N GLY A 391 -12.62 40.60 57.24
CA GLY A 391 -12.68 39.11 57.22
C GLY A 391 -13.80 38.56 56.33
N PHE A 392 -14.90 39.28 56.14
CA PHE A 392 -16.06 38.77 55.39
C PHE A 392 -15.97 38.96 53.88
N GLU A 393 -15.33 40.03 53.38
CA GLU A 393 -15.26 40.29 51.93
C GLU A 393 -14.29 39.35 51.20
N ARG A 394 -13.26 38.84 51.89
CA ARG A 394 -12.27 37.95 51.27
C ARG A 394 -12.82 36.58 50.86
N ARG A 395 -13.83 36.09 51.58
CA ARG A 395 -14.43 34.76 51.30
C ARG A 395 -15.33 34.76 50.05
N SER A 396 -16.03 35.83 49.74
CA SER A 396 -17.01 35.89 48.64
C SER A 396 -16.35 35.92 47.26
N ILE A 397 -15.20 36.63 47.13
CA ILE A 397 -14.52 36.79 45.83
C ILE A 397 -13.85 35.51 45.38
N VAL A 398 -13.24 34.74 46.30
CA VAL A 398 -12.62 33.47 46.00
C VAL A 398 -13.66 32.43 45.56
N GLN A 399 -14.85 32.44 46.16
CA GLN A 399 -15.92 31.50 45.85
C GLN A 399 -16.51 31.74 44.47
N GLN A 400 -16.67 33.00 44.06
CA GLN A 400 -17.28 33.41 42.79
C GLN A 400 -16.30 33.19 41.60
N MET A 401 -15.02 33.48 41.81
CA MET A 401 -13.98 33.24 40.79
C MET A 401 -13.74 31.71 40.56
N SER A 402 -13.73 30.90 41.63
CA SER A 402 -13.57 29.45 41.51
C SER A 402 -14.72 28.78 40.78
N SER A 403 -15.94 29.26 40.91
CA SER A 403 -17.12 28.74 40.20
C SER A 403 -17.09 29.07 38.70
N MET A 404 -16.60 30.23 38.31
CA MET A 404 -16.54 30.70 36.93
C MET A 404 -15.39 29.98 36.16
N ILE A 405 -14.23 29.88 36.78
CA ILE A 405 -13.10 29.13 36.22
C ILE A 405 -13.44 27.66 36.03
N ALA A 406 -14.15 27.04 37.00
CA ALA A 406 -14.57 25.63 36.87
C ALA A 406 -15.58 25.45 35.71
N HIS A 407 -16.42 26.41 35.42
CA HIS A 407 -17.38 26.35 34.31
C HIS A 407 -16.69 26.48 32.94
N GLU A 408 -15.75 27.43 32.81
CA GLU A 408 -15.01 27.65 31.56
C GLU A 408 -13.99 26.58 31.20
N ILE A 409 -13.43 25.88 32.19
CA ILE A 409 -12.54 24.75 31.94
C ILE A 409 -13.30 23.46 31.59
N ASN A 410 -14.49 23.26 32.14
CA ASN A 410 -15.29 22.05 31.86
C ASN A 410 -15.80 22.00 30.40
N ALA A 411 -16.00 23.12 29.73
CA ALA A 411 -16.45 23.18 28.34
C ALA A 411 -15.42 22.62 27.33
N PRO A 412 -14.13 23.06 27.33
CA PRO A 412 -13.12 22.50 26.43
C PRO A 412 -12.79 21.02 26.76
N VAL A 413 -12.86 20.62 28.03
CA VAL A 413 -12.68 19.22 28.43
C VAL A 413 -13.78 18.32 27.84
N GLY A 414 -15.02 18.77 27.85
CA GLY A 414 -16.13 18.09 27.19
C GLY A 414 -15.92 17.93 25.69
N ALA A 415 -15.40 18.96 25.02
CA ALA A 415 -15.08 18.92 23.60
C ALA A 415 -13.95 17.92 23.27
N LEU A 416 -12.89 17.86 24.06
CA LEU A 416 -11.79 16.90 23.90
C LEU A 416 -12.28 15.43 24.03
N ARG A 417 -13.15 15.15 24.99
CA ARG A 417 -13.77 13.82 25.15
C ARG A 417 -14.64 13.45 23.96
N THR A 418 -15.37 14.41 23.40
CA THR A 418 -16.20 14.18 22.22
C THR A 418 -15.34 13.87 20.98
N TRP A 419 -14.24 14.59 20.79
CA TRP A 419 -13.33 14.35 19.68
C TRP A 419 -12.60 13.00 19.79
N ALA A 420 -12.16 12.61 20.98
CA ALA A 420 -11.57 11.30 21.24
C ALA A 420 -12.58 10.17 20.95
N ALA A 421 -13.85 10.34 21.33
CA ALA A 421 -14.91 9.39 21.01
C ALA A 421 -15.20 9.30 19.49
N VAL A 422 -15.15 10.42 18.77
CA VAL A 422 -15.33 10.45 17.30
C VAL A 422 -14.17 9.76 16.57
N ILE A 423 -12.94 9.90 17.04
CA ILE A 423 -11.79 9.16 16.51
C ILE A 423 -11.97 7.66 16.73
N ARG A 424 -12.42 7.23 17.92
CA ARG A 424 -12.75 5.81 18.18
C ARG A 424 -13.86 5.26 17.28
N MET A 425 -14.89 6.06 17.00
CA MET A 425 -16.00 5.64 16.14
C MET A 425 -15.63 5.57 14.66
N LYS A 426 -14.67 6.40 14.19
CA LYS A 426 -14.24 6.44 12.80
C LYS A 426 -13.15 5.43 12.44
N CYS A 427 -12.54 4.76 13.43
CA CYS A 427 -11.66 3.62 13.21
C CYS A 427 -12.49 2.33 13.32
N PRO A 428 -13.03 1.78 12.23
CA PRO A 428 -13.79 0.54 12.29
C PRO A 428 -12.87 -0.62 12.63
N GLN A 429 -13.20 -1.38 13.67
CA GLN A 429 -12.53 -2.59 14.18
C GLN A 429 -12.39 -3.74 13.15
N ARG A 430 -12.65 -3.48 11.85
CA ARG A 430 -12.78 -4.55 10.85
C ARG A 430 -11.61 -4.72 9.88
N VAL A 431 -10.48 -4.04 10.06
CA VAL A 431 -9.36 -4.15 9.10
C VAL A 431 -8.16 -4.92 9.63
N PHE A 432 -8.18 -5.38 10.87
CA PHE A 432 -7.01 -6.02 11.47
C PHE A 432 -7.24 -7.51 11.70
N ARG A 433 -6.76 -8.29 10.75
CA ARG A 433 -6.49 -9.71 10.94
C ARG A 433 -5.02 -9.95 10.62
N ASP A 434 -4.33 -10.39 11.65
CA ASP A 434 -3.00 -10.97 11.68
C ASP A 434 -1.80 -10.03 11.36
N ASP A 435 -0.98 -9.78 12.38
CA ASP A 435 0.37 -9.20 12.46
C ASP A 435 0.57 -7.67 12.60
N GLU A 436 -0.45 -6.88 12.86
CA GLU A 436 -0.30 -5.42 13.00
C GLU A 436 -0.36 -4.89 14.45
N THR A 437 0.12 -5.63 15.41
CA THR A 437 -0.02 -5.31 16.86
C THR A 437 0.64 -3.98 17.27
N SER A 438 1.66 -3.49 16.54
CA SER A 438 2.42 -2.32 16.99
C SER A 438 1.82 -0.97 16.57
N ALA A 439 1.23 -0.87 15.38
CA ALA A 439 0.65 0.40 14.90
C ALA A 439 -0.72 0.68 15.52
N HIS A 440 -1.50 -0.39 15.75
CA HIS A 440 -2.77 -0.30 16.45
C HIS A 440 -2.57 0.03 17.93
N ALA A 441 -1.56 -0.57 18.57
CA ALA A 441 -1.18 -0.24 19.94
C ALA A 441 -0.77 1.24 20.10
N GLY A 442 -0.11 1.84 19.12
CA GLY A 442 0.28 3.25 19.14
C GLY A 442 -0.92 4.20 19.07
N LEU A 443 -1.92 3.89 18.27
CA LEU A 443 -3.13 4.70 18.14
C LEU A 443 -4.02 4.56 19.38
N GLU A 444 -4.24 3.35 19.89
CA GLU A 444 -4.95 3.09 21.14
C GLU A 444 -4.24 3.75 22.33
N GLN A 445 -2.90 3.71 22.34
CA GLN A 445 -2.12 4.40 23.36
C GLN A 445 -2.24 5.91 23.29
N ALA A 446 -2.29 6.52 22.09
CA ALA A 446 -2.50 7.96 21.92
C ALA A 446 -3.92 8.38 22.33
N LEU A 447 -4.94 7.60 21.97
CA LEU A 447 -6.33 7.84 22.37
C LEU A 447 -6.49 7.65 23.90
N GLY A 448 -5.84 6.64 24.48
CA GLY A 448 -5.82 6.43 25.92
C GLY A 448 -5.16 7.58 26.69
N ARG A 449 -4.10 8.18 26.14
CA ARG A 449 -3.46 9.38 26.71
C ARG A 449 -4.37 10.60 26.66
N ILE A 450 -5.09 10.83 25.59
CA ILE A 450 -6.06 11.95 25.46
C ILE A 450 -7.17 11.78 26.48
N ASP A 451 -7.71 10.57 26.65
CA ASP A 451 -8.74 10.28 27.67
C ASP A 451 -8.19 10.46 29.09
N TYR A 452 -6.95 10.02 29.33
CA TYR A 452 -6.28 10.17 30.61
C TYR A 452 -6.09 11.64 30.99
N GLU A 453 -5.55 12.47 30.09
CA GLU A 453 -5.35 13.89 30.35
C GLU A 453 -6.67 14.68 30.47
N ALA A 454 -7.69 14.31 29.69
CA ALA A 454 -9.01 14.90 29.80
C ALA A 454 -9.67 14.56 31.17
N ASN A 455 -9.53 13.33 31.65
CA ASN A 455 -10.00 12.92 32.95
C ASN A 455 -9.21 13.61 34.09
N ARG A 456 -7.88 13.74 33.93
CA ARG A 456 -7.02 14.44 34.90
C ARG A 456 -7.39 15.91 35.05
N ILE A 457 -7.70 16.61 33.94
CA ILE A 457 -8.20 17.99 34.00
C ILE A 457 -9.57 18.07 34.67
N ALA A 458 -10.45 17.09 34.38
CA ALA A 458 -11.77 17.02 35.03
C ALA A 458 -11.65 16.78 36.56
N ASP A 459 -10.69 15.95 36.98
CA ASP A 459 -10.42 15.69 38.40
C ASP A 459 -9.83 16.91 39.11
N ILE A 460 -8.92 17.65 38.46
CA ILE A 460 -8.38 18.91 38.99
C ILE A 460 -9.49 19.94 39.16
N VAL A 461 -10.37 20.11 38.16
CA VAL A 461 -11.50 21.01 38.25
C VAL A 461 -12.49 20.60 39.32
N SER A 462 -12.75 19.29 39.45
CA SER A 462 -13.61 18.75 40.50
C SER A 462 -13.02 18.98 41.89
N SER A 463 -11.70 18.82 42.04
CA SER A 463 -10.98 19.05 43.30
C SER A 463 -10.98 20.54 43.68
N VAL A 464 -10.77 21.45 42.72
CA VAL A 464 -10.87 22.88 42.95
C VAL A 464 -12.29 23.30 43.34
N ARG A 465 -13.30 22.72 42.69
CA ARG A 465 -14.72 22.95 43.02
C ARG A 465 -15.09 22.40 44.39
N ALA A 466 -14.58 21.25 44.76
CA ALA A 466 -14.79 20.64 46.09
C ALA A 466 -14.12 21.50 47.18
N TYR A 467 -12.91 22.04 46.88
CA TYR A 467 -12.21 22.92 47.79
C TYR A 467 -12.93 24.30 47.97
N ALA A 468 -13.48 24.83 46.85
CA ALA A 468 -14.27 26.07 46.90
C ALA A 468 -15.63 25.93 47.57
N LYS A 469 -16.23 24.72 47.59
CA LYS A 469 -17.54 24.40 48.20
C LYS A 469 -17.45 23.93 49.64
N LYS A 470 -16.23 23.73 50.16
CA LYS A 470 -16.03 23.26 51.52
C LYS A 470 -16.36 24.37 52.53
N GLU A 471 -17.65 24.44 52.89
CA GLU A 471 -18.08 25.15 54.09
C GLU A 471 -17.39 24.48 55.31
N ASP A 472 -17.03 25.32 56.31
CA ASP A 472 -16.29 24.94 57.50
C ASP A 472 -16.77 23.60 58.14
N GLU A 473 -16.17 22.49 57.73
CA GLU A 473 -16.23 21.29 58.51
C GLU A 473 -15.32 21.52 59.73
N PRO A 474 -15.86 21.23 60.96
CA PRO A 474 -15.06 21.42 62.16
C PRO A 474 -13.80 20.55 62.06
N LEU A 475 -12.67 21.12 62.42
CA LEU A 475 -11.38 20.39 62.45
C LEU A 475 -11.52 19.15 63.33
N ALA A 476 -11.45 17.97 62.72
CA ALA A 476 -11.42 16.67 63.39
C ALA A 476 -9.96 16.19 63.47
N ALA A 477 -9.60 15.61 64.58
CA ALA A 477 -8.33 14.97 64.74
C ALA A 477 -8.19 13.85 63.70
N CYS A 478 -7.21 13.90 62.79
CA CYS A 478 -6.96 12.84 61.84
C CYS A 478 -5.54 12.26 62.04
N ASP A 479 -5.42 10.95 61.77
CA ASP A 479 -4.15 10.28 61.74
C ASP A 479 -3.44 10.67 60.40
N LEU A 480 -2.28 11.32 60.53
CA LEU A 480 -1.49 11.82 59.39
C LEU A 480 -0.77 10.70 58.61
N MET A 481 -0.45 9.55 59.27
CA MET A 481 0.32 8.47 58.63
C MET A 481 -0.33 7.87 57.43
N PRO A 482 -1.66 7.48 57.40
CA PRO A 482 -2.30 6.96 56.22
C PRO A 482 -2.43 7.97 55.07
N ILE A 483 -2.43 9.26 55.37
CA ILE A 483 -2.50 10.33 54.35
C ILE A 483 -1.14 10.46 53.68
N ILE A 484 -0.04 10.46 54.46
CA ILE A 484 1.33 10.53 53.97
C ILE A 484 1.68 9.27 53.14
N GLU A 485 1.30 8.07 53.61
CA GLU A 485 1.54 6.81 52.87
C GLU A 485 0.78 6.81 51.50
N ARG A 486 -0.43 7.33 51.45
CA ARG A 486 -1.21 7.46 50.21
C ARG A 486 -0.60 8.48 49.26
N ALA A 487 -0.08 9.59 49.76
CA ALA A 487 0.61 10.59 48.99
C ALA A 487 1.94 10.06 48.40
N ILE A 488 2.72 9.32 49.20
CA ILE A 488 3.98 8.68 48.76
C ILE A 488 3.73 7.58 47.74
N SER A 489 2.66 6.78 47.90
CA SER A 489 2.30 5.73 46.92
C SER A 489 1.83 6.32 45.61
N ALA A 490 1.09 7.43 45.64
CA ALA A 490 0.68 8.14 44.42
C ALA A 490 1.88 8.76 43.68
N PHE A 491 2.87 9.30 44.41
CA PHE A 491 4.10 9.85 43.82
C PHE A 491 5.06 8.80 43.26
N ARG A 492 5.00 7.55 43.75
CA ARG A 492 5.80 6.42 43.23
C ARG A 492 5.17 5.74 42.02
N ALA A 493 3.91 6.01 41.74
CA ALA A 493 3.15 5.45 40.61
C ALA A 493 3.20 6.34 39.35
N GLU A 494 3.70 7.58 39.46
CA GLU A 494 4.11 8.45 38.34
C GLU A 494 5.58 8.18 37.92
#